data_12ecb0d796f2186beeb5023248a518a3
#
_entry.id   12ecb0d796f2186beeb5023248a518a3
#
_cell.length_a   1.000
_cell.length_b   1.000
_cell.length_c   1.000
_cell.angle_alpha   90.00
_cell.angle_beta   90.00
_cell.angle_gamma   90.00
#
_symmetry.space_group_name_H-M   'P 1'
#
loop_
_entity.id
_entity.type
_entity.pdbx_description
1 polymer ?
#
loop_
_entity_poly.entity_id
_entity_poly.type
_entity_poly.pdbx_seq_one_letter_code
_entity_poly.pdbx_strand_id
1 'polypeptide(L)'
;ISIVKDTPGVTRDRIYAEVSWLDKNFTLIDTGGIEPETKDIILAQMREQAQIAIDTADVIIFITDVRQGLVDADAKVADMLRRSHKPVVLVVNKVDNFEKLMPDVYEFYNLGIGDPIPISAVGKLGIGEMLDEIVKHFPEDTQEDGEDDRPKIAIVGKPNVGKSSIINKMVGEQRVIVSDIAGT
;
A
#
# COMPACT_ATOMS: atom_id res chain seq x y z
N ILE A 1 9.97 3.15 -15.56
CA ILE A 1 9.16 3.33 -16.69
C ILE A 1 7.76 3.00 -16.43
N SER A 2 6.89 3.81 -16.87
CA SER A 2 5.59 3.65 -16.56
C SER A 2 4.94 2.90 -17.60
N ILE A 3 4.16 2.00 -17.27
CA ILE A 3 3.38 1.31 -18.22
C ILE A 3 1.97 1.57 -17.89
N VAL A 4 1.37 2.31 -18.74
CA VAL A 4 0.01 2.55 -18.55
C VAL A 4 -0.67 1.80 -19.62
N LYS A 5 -1.55 0.98 -19.25
CA LYS A 5 -2.41 0.38 -20.22
C LYS A 5 -3.76 1.00 -20.08
N ASP A 6 -4.10 1.76 -21.07
CA ASP A 6 -5.37 2.27 -21.16
C ASP A 6 -6.27 1.21 -21.68
N THR A 7 -7.06 0.66 -20.90
CA THR A 7 -8.10 -0.25 -21.31
C THR A 7 -9.42 0.48 -21.18
N PRO A 8 -10.15 0.64 -22.25
CA PRO A 8 -11.43 1.32 -22.19
C PRO A 8 -12.37 0.69 -21.15
N GLY A 9 -12.90 1.53 -20.31
CA GLY A 9 -13.78 1.05 -19.25
C GLY A 9 -13.12 0.70 -17.95
N VAL A 10 -11.81 0.64 -17.98
CA VAL A 10 -11.12 0.39 -16.74
C VAL A 10 -10.44 1.66 -16.43
N THR A 11 -10.85 2.30 -15.51
CA THR A 11 -10.37 3.48 -15.20
C THR A 11 -9.23 3.38 -14.53
N ARG A 12 -8.38 3.42 -14.77
CA ARG A 12 -7.52 3.80 -14.24
C ARG A 12 -6.42 3.46 -14.02
N ASP A 13 -5.81 3.85 -14.15
CA ASP A 13 -4.56 4.40 -13.98
C ASP A 13 -3.95 3.78 -12.78
N ARG A 14 -3.45 2.57 -12.93
CA ARG A 14 -2.60 2.00 -11.94
C ARG A 14 -1.21 2.48 -12.20
N ILE A 15 -0.58 2.92 -11.14
CA ILE A 15 0.79 3.36 -11.20
C ILE A 15 1.65 2.19 -10.84
N TYR A 16 2.59 1.87 -11.69
CA TYR A 16 3.55 0.82 -11.42
C TYR A 16 4.91 1.47 -11.18
N ALA A 17 5.55 1.11 -10.10
CA ALA A 17 6.91 1.61 -9.80
C ALA A 17 7.80 0.43 -9.45
N GLU A 18 9.05 0.49 -9.84
CA GLU A 18 10.02 -0.53 -9.48
C GLU A 18 10.76 -0.08 -8.24
N VAL A 19 10.87 -0.96 -7.27
CA VAL A 19 11.51 -0.67 -6.00
C VAL A 19 12.55 -1.74 -5.69
N SER A 20 13.67 -1.32 -5.15
CA SER A 20 14.70 -2.23 -4.66
C SER A 20 14.91 -1.98 -3.17
N TRP A 21 14.95 -3.05 -2.40
CA TRP A 21 15.27 -2.98 -0.99
C TRP A 21 16.13 -4.16 -0.61
N LEU A 22 17.30 -3.90 -0.06
CA LEU A 22 18.32 -4.92 0.17
C LEU A 22 18.64 -5.56 -1.19
N ASP A 23 18.57 -6.86 -1.29
CA ASP A 23 18.84 -7.55 -2.54
C ASP A 23 17.56 -7.89 -3.30
N LYS A 24 16.45 -7.34 -2.90
CA LYS A 24 15.15 -7.69 -3.48
C LYS A 24 14.64 -6.59 -4.40
N ASN A 25 14.15 -7.01 -5.56
CA ASN A 25 13.50 -6.11 -6.50
C ASN A 25 12.02 -6.49 -6.59
N PHE A 26 11.16 -5.53 -6.55
CA PHE A 26 9.73 -5.77 -6.62
C PHE A 26 9.00 -4.63 -7.32
N THR A 27 7.78 -4.91 -7.74
CA THR A 27 6.94 -3.94 -8.42
C THR A 27 5.85 -3.45 -7.48
N LEU A 28 5.73 -2.14 -7.36
CA LEU A 28 4.74 -1.52 -6.52
C LEU A 28 3.55 -1.11 -7.39
N ILE A 29 2.35 -1.41 -6.95
CA ILE A 29 1.13 -1.07 -7.66
C ILE A 29 0.32 -0.12 -6.79
N ASP A 30 0.09 1.08 -7.26
CA ASP A 30 -0.81 1.98 -6.59
C ASP A 30 -2.21 1.71 -7.12
N THR A 31 -3.10 1.24 -6.27
CA THR A 31 -4.47 0.97 -6.63
C THR A 31 -5.37 2.17 -6.39
N GLY A 32 -4.82 3.26 -5.90
CA GLY A 32 -5.59 4.46 -5.60
C GLY A 32 -6.17 5.12 -6.84
N GLY A 33 -7.26 5.77 -6.69
CA GLY A 33 -7.94 6.48 -7.76
C GLY A 33 -8.21 7.94 -7.40
N ILE A 34 -9.20 8.50 -8.04
CA ILE A 34 -9.60 9.88 -7.85
C ILE A 34 -10.18 10.06 -6.44
N GLU A 35 -9.91 11.19 -5.82
CA GLU A 35 -10.46 11.46 -4.51
C GLU A 35 -11.98 11.46 -4.53
N PRO A 36 -12.61 10.72 -3.63
CA PRO A 36 -14.06 10.66 -3.59
C PRO A 36 -14.68 11.87 -2.92
N GLU A 37 -15.82 12.25 -3.39
CA GLU A 37 -16.55 13.40 -2.84
C GLU A 37 -17.38 13.04 -1.62
N THR A 38 -17.70 11.77 -1.40
CA THR A 38 -18.57 11.34 -0.29
C THR A 38 -18.01 10.11 0.42
N LYS A 39 -18.46 9.90 1.64
CA LYS A 39 -18.01 8.75 2.44
C LYS A 39 -18.43 7.40 1.85
N ASP A 40 -19.59 7.34 1.19
CA ASP A 40 -20.05 6.09 0.57
C ASP A 40 -19.16 5.70 -0.59
N ILE A 41 -18.66 6.70 -1.32
CA ILE A 41 -17.75 6.48 -2.42
C ILE A 41 -16.39 6.01 -1.89
N ILE A 42 -15.96 6.49 -0.73
CA ILE A 42 -14.68 6.06 -0.13
C ILE A 42 -14.66 4.55 0.09
N LEU A 43 -15.69 4.01 0.71
CA LEU A 43 -15.73 2.55 0.96
C LEU A 43 -15.76 1.75 -0.34
N ALA A 44 -16.57 2.21 -1.30
CA ALA A 44 -16.66 1.54 -2.61
C ALA A 44 -15.31 1.54 -3.33
N GLN A 45 -14.59 2.66 -3.30
CA GLN A 45 -13.26 2.75 -3.92
C GLN A 45 -12.24 1.89 -3.19
N MET A 46 -12.27 1.87 -1.87
CA MET A 46 -11.36 1.03 -1.10
C MET A 46 -11.60 -0.46 -1.37
N ARG A 47 -12.87 -0.87 -1.53
CA ARG A 47 -13.20 -2.26 -1.90
C ARG A 47 -12.69 -2.60 -3.29
N GLU A 48 -12.80 -1.66 -4.23
CA GLU A 48 -12.26 -1.84 -5.57
C GLU A 48 -10.74 -1.97 -5.54
N GLN A 49 -10.06 -1.10 -4.78
CA GLN A 49 -8.62 -1.18 -4.58
C GLN A 49 -8.22 -2.53 -3.98
N ALA A 50 -8.94 -2.97 -2.96
CA ALA A 50 -8.67 -4.24 -2.31
C ALA A 50 -8.85 -5.41 -3.26
N GLN A 51 -9.89 -5.38 -4.10
CA GLN A 51 -10.12 -6.44 -5.07
C GLN A 51 -9.01 -6.48 -6.12
N ILE A 52 -8.56 -5.33 -6.61
CA ILE A 52 -7.44 -5.25 -7.54
C ILE A 52 -6.18 -5.83 -6.88
N ALA A 53 -5.93 -5.46 -5.64
CA ALA A 53 -4.77 -5.96 -4.90
C ALA A 53 -4.82 -7.47 -4.71
N ILE A 54 -5.98 -8.01 -4.34
CA ILE A 54 -6.17 -9.44 -4.15
C ILE A 54 -5.92 -10.19 -5.47
N ASP A 55 -6.39 -9.64 -6.58
CA ASP A 55 -6.28 -10.31 -7.87
C ASP A 55 -4.88 -10.21 -8.49
N THR A 56 -4.11 -9.20 -8.14
CA THR A 56 -2.87 -8.91 -8.86
C THR A 56 -1.60 -8.96 -8.02
N ALA A 57 -1.69 -8.82 -6.72
CA ALA A 57 -0.50 -8.68 -5.88
C ALA A 57 -0.12 -9.96 -5.15
N ASP A 58 1.15 -10.08 -4.82
CA ASP A 58 1.67 -11.15 -3.98
C ASP A 58 1.62 -10.74 -2.51
N VAL A 59 1.79 -9.46 -2.23
CA VAL A 59 1.70 -8.88 -0.89
C VAL A 59 0.90 -7.60 -0.97
N ILE A 60 0.07 -7.36 0.03
CA ILE A 60 -0.78 -6.16 0.07
C ILE A 60 -0.34 -5.29 1.24
N ILE A 61 -0.11 -4.01 0.98
CA ILE A 61 0.13 -3.04 2.02
C ILE A 61 -1.18 -2.32 2.28
N PHE A 62 -1.70 -2.41 3.51
CA PHE A 62 -2.90 -1.68 3.89
C PHE A 62 -2.51 -0.51 4.77
N ILE A 63 -2.73 0.71 4.27
CA ILE A 63 -2.29 1.93 4.94
C ILE A 63 -3.45 2.58 5.65
N THR A 64 -3.25 2.90 6.92
CA THR A 64 -4.20 3.62 7.77
C THR A 64 -3.56 4.90 8.30
N ASP A 65 -4.34 5.74 8.95
CA ASP A 65 -3.89 7.02 9.47
C ASP A 65 -4.16 7.07 10.97
N VAL A 66 -3.11 7.19 11.77
CA VAL A 66 -3.24 7.21 13.22
C VAL A 66 -4.08 8.41 13.70
N ARG A 67 -4.06 9.50 12.97
CA ARG A 67 -4.80 10.71 13.38
C ARG A 67 -6.30 10.56 13.22
N GLN A 68 -6.74 9.79 12.22
CA GLN A 68 -8.15 9.53 12.04
C GLN A 68 -8.65 8.41 12.96
N GLY A 69 -7.73 7.61 13.46
CA GLY A 69 -8.08 6.43 14.25
C GLY A 69 -8.67 5.32 13.40
N LEU A 70 -9.18 4.30 14.06
CA LEU A 70 -9.76 3.16 13.38
C LEU A 70 -11.18 3.52 12.95
N VAL A 71 -11.45 3.52 11.68
CA VAL A 71 -12.78 3.84 11.15
C VAL A 71 -13.44 2.59 10.55
N ASP A 72 -14.75 2.65 10.40
CA ASP A 72 -15.54 1.52 9.92
C ASP A 72 -15.11 1.04 8.53
N ALA A 73 -14.76 1.95 7.64
CA ALA A 73 -14.29 1.58 6.30
C ALA A 73 -13.01 0.75 6.36
N ASP A 74 -12.09 1.08 7.27
CA ASP A 74 -10.86 0.29 7.48
C ASP A 74 -11.20 -1.13 7.93
N ALA A 75 -12.15 -1.27 8.85
CA ALA A 75 -12.55 -2.58 9.37
C ALA A 75 -13.18 -3.45 8.29
N LYS A 76 -14.03 -2.86 7.46
CA LYS A 76 -14.69 -3.60 6.37
C LYS A 76 -13.71 -4.07 5.31
N VAL A 77 -12.76 -3.23 4.95
CA VAL A 77 -11.75 -3.59 3.96
C VAL A 77 -10.75 -4.60 4.55
N ALA A 78 -10.37 -4.44 5.81
CA ALA A 78 -9.51 -5.41 6.49
C ALA A 78 -10.15 -6.80 6.52
N ASP A 79 -11.46 -6.89 6.73
CA ASP A 79 -12.18 -8.17 6.70
C ASP A 79 -12.08 -8.82 5.31
N MET A 80 -12.25 -8.03 4.26
CA MET A 80 -12.11 -8.50 2.89
C MET A 80 -10.70 -9.01 2.61
N LEU A 81 -9.67 -8.27 3.03
CA LEU A 81 -8.28 -8.65 2.86
C LEU A 81 -7.94 -9.92 3.66
N ARG A 82 -8.47 -10.05 4.88
CA ARG A 82 -8.23 -11.24 5.70
C ARG A 82 -8.80 -12.50 5.04
N ARG A 83 -9.96 -12.39 4.43
CA ARG A 83 -10.61 -13.52 3.76
C ARG A 83 -9.87 -13.96 2.50
N SER A 84 -9.06 -13.08 1.91
CA SER A 84 -8.34 -13.41 0.69
C SER A 84 -7.15 -14.33 0.93
N HIS A 85 -6.70 -14.45 2.18
CA HIS A 85 -5.52 -15.21 2.58
C HIS A 85 -4.22 -14.73 1.94
N LYS A 86 -4.22 -13.56 1.33
CA LYS A 86 -2.99 -12.94 0.85
C LYS A 86 -2.21 -12.34 2.02
N PRO A 87 -0.89 -12.34 1.98
CA PRO A 87 -0.11 -11.62 3.00
C PRO A 87 -0.46 -10.15 2.99
N VAL A 88 -0.78 -9.60 4.14
CA VAL A 88 -1.10 -8.19 4.30
C VAL A 88 -0.16 -7.58 5.32
N VAL A 89 0.45 -6.46 4.97
CA VAL A 89 1.28 -5.68 5.89
C VAL A 89 0.46 -4.47 6.28
N LEU A 90 0.09 -4.39 7.56
CA LEU A 90 -0.70 -3.28 8.08
C LEU A 90 0.22 -2.14 8.46
N VAL A 91 0.03 -0.99 7.86
CA VAL A 91 0.85 0.19 8.11
C VAL A 91 -0.02 1.29 8.69
N VAL A 92 0.43 1.88 9.77
CA VAL A 92 -0.23 3.02 10.41
C VAL A 92 0.66 4.24 10.20
N ASN A 93 0.23 5.13 9.34
CA ASN A 93 1.00 6.31 8.96
C ASN A 93 0.67 7.53 9.83
N LYS A 94 1.48 8.54 9.68
CA LYS A 94 1.39 9.83 10.38
C LYS A 94 1.72 9.71 11.87
N VAL A 95 2.49 8.70 12.23
CA VAL A 95 2.98 8.53 13.59
C VAL A 95 4.25 9.36 13.71
N ASP A 96 4.08 10.67 13.84
CA ASP A 96 5.19 11.61 13.87
C ASP A 96 5.93 11.60 15.20
N ASN A 97 5.32 11.08 16.24
CA ASN A 97 5.93 10.91 17.54
C ASN A 97 5.55 9.53 18.06
N PHE A 98 6.47 8.58 17.98
CA PHE A 98 6.21 7.21 18.37
C PHE A 98 5.87 7.09 19.85
N GLU A 99 6.59 7.79 20.70
CA GLU A 99 6.36 7.71 22.13
C GLU A 99 4.93 8.12 22.50
N LYS A 100 4.44 9.19 21.90
CA LYS A 100 3.12 9.73 22.21
C LYS A 100 2.00 8.95 21.54
N LEU A 101 2.22 8.49 20.32
CA LEU A 101 1.14 7.94 19.47
C LEU A 101 1.04 6.42 19.50
N MET A 102 1.97 5.71 20.11
CA MET A 102 1.90 4.24 20.14
C MET A 102 0.60 3.69 20.76
N PRO A 103 0.02 4.28 21.81
CA PRO A 103 -1.28 3.79 22.29
C PRO A 103 -2.36 3.82 21.21
N ASP A 104 -2.35 4.84 20.36
CA ASP A 104 -3.31 4.94 19.26
C ASP A 104 -3.01 3.93 18.15
N VAL A 105 -1.74 3.61 17.94
CA VAL A 105 -1.34 2.59 16.97
C VAL A 105 -1.88 1.22 17.37
N TYR A 106 -1.88 0.91 18.67
CA TYR A 106 -2.32 -0.38 19.16
C TYR A 106 -3.81 -0.67 18.88
N GLU A 107 -4.63 0.36 18.69
CA GLU A 107 -6.01 0.15 18.32
C GLU A 107 -6.15 -0.60 17.00
N PHE A 108 -5.18 -0.47 16.11
CA PHE A 108 -5.24 -1.09 14.80
C PHE A 108 -5.04 -2.61 14.83
N TYR A 109 -4.62 -3.19 15.96
CA TYR A 109 -4.66 -4.63 16.15
C TYR A 109 -6.07 -5.19 16.01
N ASN A 110 -7.09 -4.37 16.25
CA ASN A 110 -8.47 -4.78 16.10
C ASN A 110 -8.87 -5.10 14.66
N LEU A 111 -8.07 -4.73 13.70
CA LEU A 111 -8.32 -5.10 12.30
C LEU A 111 -8.05 -6.59 12.02
N GLY A 112 -7.29 -7.26 12.88
CA GLY A 112 -7.05 -8.70 12.75
C GLY A 112 -6.25 -9.11 11.52
N ILE A 113 -5.40 -8.22 11.00
CA ILE A 113 -4.60 -8.51 9.82
C ILE A 113 -3.11 -8.40 10.07
N GLY A 114 -2.68 -8.60 11.29
CA GLY A 114 -1.28 -8.59 11.68
C GLY A 114 -0.92 -7.41 12.56
N ASP A 115 0.37 -7.30 12.87
CA ASP A 115 0.85 -6.26 13.75
C ASP A 115 0.91 -4.94 13.01
N PRO A 116 0.35 -3.87 13.55
CA PRO A 116 0.43 -2.57 12.89
C PRO A 116 1.85 -2.01 12.97
N ILE A 117 2.37 -1.59 11.82
CA ILE A 117 3.70 -1.02 11.73
C ILE A 117 3.57 0.50 11.72
N PRO A 118 4.04 1.19 12.77
CA PRO A 118 3.95 2.64 12.81
C PRO A 118 5.01 3.27 11.90
N ILE A 119 4.60 4.21 11.09
CA ILE A 119 5.51 4.96 10.25
C ILE A 119 5.13 6.43 10.21
N SER A 120 6.07 7.26 9.81
CA SER A 120 5.77 8.62 9.37
C SER A 120 6.46 8.82 8.02
N ALA A 121 5.70 8.82 6.96
CA ALA A 121 6.25 9.01 5.62
C ALA A 121 6.91 10.38 5.49
N VAL A 122 6.27 11.42 6.03
CA VAL A 122 6.81 12.78 5.99
C VAL A 122 8.07 12.89 6.85
N GLY A 123 8.04 12.30 8.05
CA GLY A 123 9.17 12.32 8.97
C GLY A 123 10.26 11.30 8.68
N LYS A 124 10.04 10.44 7.68
CA LYS A 124 10.99 9.37 7.32
C LYS A 124 11.25 8.38 8.47
N LEU A 125 10.23 8.12 9.28
CA LEU A 125 10.33 7.20 10.40
C LEU A 125 9.66 5.86 10.07
N GLY A 126 10.29 4.77 10.41
CA GLY A 126 9.72 3.43 10.31
C GLY A 126 9.68 2.83 8.90
N ILE A 127 10.18 3.52 7.89
CA ILE A 127 10.12 3.04 6.51
C ILE A 127 10.97 1.77 6.32
N GLY A 128 12.15 1.73 6.91
CA GLY A 128 13.01 0.54 6.83
C GLY A 128 12.36 -0.69 7.43
N GLU A 129 11.75 -0.55 8.60
CA GLU A 129 11.04 -1.64 9.26
C GLU A 129 9.86 -2.13 8.44
N MET A 130 9.14 -1.21 7.81
CA MET A 130 8.05 -1.56 6.91
C MET A 130 8.57 -2.36 5.72
N LEU A 131 9.65 -1.91 5.10
CA LEU A 131 10.23 -2.59 3.95
C LEU A 131 10.78 -3.97 4.33
N ASP A 132 11.40 -4.08 5.50
CA ASP A 132 11.88 -5.38 6.00
C ASP A 132 10.72 -6.37 6.18
N GLU A 133 9.59 -5.89 6.69
CA GLU A 133 8.42 -6.75 6.85
C GLU A 133 7.82 -7.17 5.51
N ILE A 134 7.77 -6.27 4.55
CA ILE A 134 7.26 -6.56 3.22
C ILE A 134 8.08 -7.69 2.56
N VAL A 135 9.40 -7.59 2.59
CA VAL A 135 10.24 -8.57 1.90
C VAL A 135 10.20 -9.96 2.55
N LYS A 136 9.81 -10.05 3.81
CA LYS A 136 9.65 -11.36 4.46
C LYS A 136 8.53 -12.19 3.83
N HIS A 137 7.58 -11.55 3.19
CA HIS A 137 6.45 -12.23 2.59
C HIS A 137 6.66 -12.58 1.12
N PHE A 138 7.82 -12.28 0.57
CA PHE A 138 8.10 -12.60 -0.82
C PHE A 138 8.25 -14.10 -1.01
N PRO A 139 7.81 -14.65 -2.14
CA PRO A 139 8.04 -16.05 -2.46
C PRO A 139 9.54 -16.37 -2.48
N GLU A 140 9.92 -17.52 -1.95
CA GLU A 140 11.32 -17.87 -1.77
C GLU A 140 12.09 -18.09 -3.07
N ASP A 141 11.44 -18.41 -4.16
CA ASP A 141 12.10 -18.78 -5.39
C ASP A 141 11.73 -17.87 -6.56
N THR A 142 11.76 -16.58 -6.37
CA THR A 142 11.69 -15.74 -7.54
C THR A 142 13.06 -15.73 -8.17
N GLN A 143 13.28 -16.67 -9.04
CA GLN A 143 14.47 -16.63 -9.87
C GLN A 143 14.35 -15.46 -10.84
N GLU A 144 15.42 -14.74 -10.94
CA GLU A 144 15.52 -13.48 -11.64
C GLU A 144 15.38 -13.54 -13.15
N ASP A 145 14.69 -14.50 -13.69
CA ASP A 145 14.72 -14.78 -15.11
C ASP A 145 13.74 -13.95 -15.96
N GLY A 146 13.09 -12.97 -15.41
CA GLY A 146 12.22 -12.10 -16.20
C GLY A 146 11.60 -10.97 -15.39
N GLU A 147 11.33 -9.87 -16.05
CA GLU A 147 10.67 -8.72 -15.44
C GLU A 147 9.27 -9.07 -14.90
N ASP A 148 8.67 -10.13 -15.45
CA ASP A 148 7.33 -10.53 -15.06
C ASP A 148 7.28 -11.38 -13.78
N ASP A 149 8.41 -11.85 -13.29
CA ASP A 149 8.47 -12.71 -12.11
C ASP A 149 8.74 -11.95 -10.80
N ARG A 150 8.87 -10.66 -10.86
CA ARG A 150 9.10 -9.86 -9.65
C ARG A 150 7.87 -9.86 -8.77
N PRO A 151 8.03 -9.97 -7.44
CA PRO A 151 6.89 -9.84 -6.54
C PRO A 151 6.15 -8.54 -6.78
N LYS A 152 4.83 -8.60 -6.74
CA LYS A 152 3.96 -7.45 -6.92
C LYS A 152 3.35 -7.07 -5.58
N ILE A 153 3.53 -5.81 -5.21
CA ILE A 153 3.04 -5.28 -3.96
C ILE A 153 2.00 -4.23 -4.26
N ALA A 154 0.79 -4.43 -3.82
CA ALA A 154 -0.27 -3.46 -4.03
C ALA A 154 -0.51 -2.65 -2.75
N ILE A 155 -0.86 -1.39 -2.91
CA ILE A 155 -1.12 -0.49 -1.80
C ILE A 155 -2.61 -0.15 -1.77
N VAL A 156 -3.23 -0.35 -0.64
CA VAL A 156 -4.66 -0.08 -0.43
C VAL A 156 -4.82 0.83 0.79
N GLY A 157 -5.73 1.76 0.73
CA GLY A 157 -6.01 2.65 1.86
C GLY A 157 -6.95 3.78 1.47
N LYS A 158 -7.48 4.46 2.48
CA LYS A 158 -8.35 5.60 2.26
C LYS A 158 -7.63 6.74 1.57
N PRO A 159 -8.35 7.68 1.00
CA PRO A 159 -7.74 8.92 0.53
C PRO A 159 -7.01 9.65 1.66
N ASN A 160 -5.97 10.32 1.32
CA ASN A 160 -5.21 11.16 2.25
C ASN A 160 -4.54 10.46 3.44
N VAL A 161 -4.44 9.14 3.43
CA VAL A 161 -3.65 8.41 4.43
C VAL A 161 -2.16 8.51 4.18
N GLY A 162 -1.76 8.99 3.00
CA GLY A 162 -0.36 9.14 2.65
C GLY A 162 0.18 8.08 1.68
N LYS A 163 -0.68 7.46 0.89
CA LYS A 163 -0.24 6.45 -0.09
C LYS A 163 0.84 6.98 -1.02
N SER A 164 0.63 8.15 -1.62
CA SER A 164 1.60 8.75 -2.53
C SER A 164 2.91 9.07 -1.83
N SER A 165 2.83 9.57 -0.60
CA SER A 165 4.03 9.87 0.19
C SER A 165 4.84 8.61 0.49
N ILE A 166 4.16 7.51 0.80
CA ILE A 166 4.80 6.24 1.07
C ILE A 166 5.43 5.68 -0.21
N ILE A 167 4.72 5.73 -1.33
CA ILE A 167 5.24 5.31 -2.61
C ILE A 167 6.53 6.07 -2.94
N ASN A 168 6.50 7.39 -2.77
CA ASN A 168 7.67 8.21 -3.02
C ASN A 168 8.85 7.84 -2.12
N LYS A 169 8.60 7.50 -0.86
CA LYS A 169 9.66 7.07 0.03
C LYS A 169 10.20 5.69 -0.32
N MET A 170 9.35 4.78 -0.75
CA MET A 170 9.77 3.44 -1.14
C MET A 170 10.60 3.48 -2.42
N VAL A 171 10.20 4.30 -3.38
CA VAL A 171 10.94 4.44 -4.63
C VAL A 171 12.27 5.13 -4.37
N GLY A 172 12.33 5.99 -3.39
CA GLY A 172 13.56 6.71 -3.06
C GLY A 172 13.86 7.83 -4.03
N GLU A 173 14.84 8.63 -3.68
CA GLU A 173 15.21 9.77 -4.51
C GLU A 173 15.86 9.38 -5.83
N GLN A 174 16.33 8.16 -5.94
CA GLN A 174 17.03 7.68 -7.12
C GLN A 174 16.09 7.08 -8.16
N ARG A 175 14.81 7.01 -7.87
CA ARG A 175 13.87 6.38 -8.77
C ARG A 175 12.81 7.35 -9.21
N VAL A 176 12.40 7.21 -10.40
CA VAL A 176 11.35 8.02 -10.92
C VAL A 176 10.09 7.21 -10.87
N ILE A 177 9.09 7.81 -10.31
CA ILE A 177 7.85 7.20 -10.36
C ILE A 177 7.34 7.44 -11.68
N VAL A 178 7.02 6.50 -12.33
CA VAL A 178 6.62 6.66 -13.56
C VAL A 178 5.24 6.58 -13.66
N SER A 179 4.67 7.52 -13.44
CA SER A 179 3.34 7.36 -13.49
C SER A 179 2.70 8.18 -14.24
N ASP A 180 3.20 8.97 -14.68
CA ASP A 180 2.52 9.80 -15.27
C ASP A 180 1.82 9.55 -16.17
N ILE A 181 1.25 9.25 -16.04
CA ILE A 181 0.37 8.83 -16.60
C ILE A 181 -0.56 9.70 -16.93
N ALA A 182 -1.09 9.36 -17.96
CA ALA A 182 -2.09 9.99 -18.50
C ALA A 182 -2.91 10.67 -17.58
N GLY A 183 -3.03 11.77 -17.59
CA GLY A 183 -3.90 12.44 -16.74
C GLY A 183 -3.21 12.98 -15.56
N THR A 184 -2.06 12.71 -15.42
CA THR A 184 -1.32 13.36 -14.37
C THR A 184 -0.46 14.44 -14.90
#